data_bcb2653ae633634aac78939730cbd1ef
#
_entry.id   bcb2653ae633634aac78939730cbd1ef
#
_cell.length_a   1.000
_cell.length_b   1.000
_cell.length_c   1.000
_cell.angle_alpha   90.00
_cell.angle_beta   90.00
_cell.angle_gamma   90.00
#
_symmetry.space_group_name_H-M   'P 1'
#
loop_
_entity.id
_entity.type
_entity.pdbx_description
1 polymer ?
#
loop_
_entity_poly.entity_id
_entity_poly.type
_entity_poly.pdbx_seq_one_letter_code
_entity_poly.pdbx_strand_id
1 'polypeptide(L)'
;MKDKLTDALYGLGWSTVKKLPEPVAVRLGQRIADETWKRRGKGVLRLEANLARVVPDAPPSRLAELSRAGMRSYLRYWMESFRLPAWSPRRIQDGFDVKDLHYLVDGLAEGRGVVLALPHMGNYDLAGAWVTTHLGVPFTTVAERLKPESLYDRFVAYREGLGMEVLPHQGGSAFGTLARRLRSGGLVCLVADRDLSASGVEVSFFGERAKMPAGPAALALQTGAPLLPVTLWYDESPVMRGRVHPPVEVPADGNRAERIAVMAQETADAFAAGIAEHPEDWHMLQRLWLADLDGGPGASGKPGDSPDPGGPGNSGGPGDPGSPGSPGRPGMEKP
;
A
#
# COMPACT_ATOMS: atom_id res chain seq x y z
N MET A 1 0.47 2.99 28.61
CA MET A 1 -0.74 3.84 28.81
C MET A 1 -1.17 4.51 27.52
N LYS A 2 -0.23 5.10 26.72
CA LYS A 2 -0.52 5.70 25.40
C LYS A 2 -1.13 4.69 24.42
N ASP A 3 -0.60 3.48 24.32
CA ASP A 3 -1.06 2.45 23.37
C ASP A 3 -2.51 2.00 23.64
N LYS A 4 -2.88 1.84 24.92
CA LYS A 4 -4.27 1.50 25.31
C LYS A 4 -5.26 2.61 24.99
N LEU A 5 -4.84 3.87 25.12
CA LEU A 5 -5.66 5.03 24.77
C LEU A 5 -5.82 5.12 23.26
N THR A 6 -4.76 4.92 22.51
CA THR A 6 -4.77 4.88 21.03
C THR A 6 -5.72 3.78 20.55
N ASP A 7 -5.59 2.56 21.06
CA ASP A 7 -6.46 1.43 20.72
C ASP A 7 -7.94 1.71 21.04
N ALA A 8 -8.22 2.28 22.22
CA ALA A 8 -9.57 2.64 22.62
C ALA A 8 -10.18 3.72 21.71
N LEU A 9 -9.40 4.74 21.31
CA LEU A 9 -9.83 5.80 20.41
C LEU A 9 -10.10 5.26 19.00
N TYR A 10 -9.25 4.36 18.49
CA TYR A 10 -9.50 3.68 17.22
C TYR A 10 -10.77 2.82 17.28
N GLY A 11 -10.92 2.00 18.33
CA GLY A 11 -12.10 1.16 18.50
C GLY A 11 -13.41 1.95 18.62
N LEU A 12 -13.37 3.07 19.34
CA LEU A 12 -14.52 3.98 19.48
C LEU A 12 -14.84 4.68 18.16
N GLY A 13 -13.81 5.20 17.47
CA GLY A 13 -13.94 5.82 16.16
C GLY A 13 -14.55 4.86 15.14
N TRP A 14 -14.02 3.65 15.07
CA TRP A 14 -14.52 2.59 14.18
C TRP A 14 -15.97 2.25 14.46
N SER A 15 -16.33 1.98 15.73
CA SER A 15 -17.71 1.62 16.10
C SER A 15 -18.71 2.76 15.86
N THR A 16 -18.28 4.00 16.02
CA THR A 16 -19.11 5.19 15.82
C THR A 16 -19.35 5.44 14.33
N VAL A 17 -18.27 5.46 13.51
CA VAL A 17 -18.36 5.70 12.05
C VAL A 17 -19.21 4.64 11.36
N LYS A 18 -19.11 3.38 11.80
CA LYS A 18 -19.92 2.26 11.28
C LYS A 18 -21.43 2.49 11.42
N LYS A 19 -21.86 3.19 12.48
CA LYS A 19 -23.28 3.43 12.79
C LYS A 19 -23.83 4.73 12.18
N LEU A 20 -22.98 5.63 11.70
CA LEU A 20 -23.41 6.90 11.12
C LEU A 20 -24.15 6.67 9.79
N PRO A 21 -25.22 7.45 9.50
CA PRO A 21 -25.75 7.54 8.15
C PRO A 21 -24.66 7.96 7.17
N GLU A 22 -24.65 7.38 5.97
CA GLU A 22 -23.58 7.61 5.00
C GLU A 22 -23.31 9.08 4.67
N PRO A 23 -24.35 9.92 4.40
CA PRO A 23 -24.10 11.32 4.11
C PRO A 23 -23.42 12.07 5.27
N VAL A 24 -23.71 11.64 6.51
CA VAL A 24 -23.08 12.20 7.72
C VAL A 24 -21.63 11.77 7.82
N ALA A 25 -21.33 10.49 7.59
CA ALA A 25 -19.95 9.97 7.60
C ALA A 25 -19.10 10.63 6.52
N VAL A 26 -19.61 10.78 5.29
CA VAL A 26 -18.93 11.46 4.18
C VAL A 26 -18.63 12.93 4.54
N ARG A 27 -19.62 13.68 5.02
CA ARG A 27 -19.43 15.09 5.41
C ARG A 27 -18.43 15.23 6.57
N LEU A 28 -18.49 14.31 7.53
CA LEU A 28 -17.54 14.29 8.65
C LEU A 28 -16.12 14.03 8.14
N GLY A 29 -15.93 13.02 7.29
CA GLY A 29 -14.64 12.72 6.67
C GLY A 29 -14.09 13.92 5.90
N GLN A 30 -14.89 14.56 5.07
CA GLN A 30 -14.49 15.77 4.34
C GLN A 30 -14.07 16.92 5.26
N ARG A 31 -14.80 17.17 6.35
CA ARG A 31 -14.45 18.21 7.32
C ARG A 31 -13.15 17.90 8.05
N ILE A 32 -12.95 16.65 8.47
CA ILE A 32 -11.70 16.21 9.09
C ILE A 32 -10.53 16.36 8.11
N ALA A 33 -10.72 15.96 6.85
CA ALA A 33 -9.71 16.12 5.81
C ALA A 33 -9.31 17.58 5.60
N ASP A 34 -10.30 18.47 5.43
CA ASP A 34 -10.07 19.90 5.23
C ASP A 34 -9.37 20.54 6.42
N GLU A 35 -9.75 20.19 7.65
CA GLU A 35 -9.12 20.70 8.86
C GLU A 35 -7.69 20.18 9.03
N THR A 36 -7.46 18.88 8.73
CA THR A 36 -6.12 18.28 8.73
C THR A 36 -5.23 18.94 7.68
N TRP A 37 -5.75 19.16 6.49
CA TRP A 37 -5.03 19.83 5.41
C TRP A 37 -4.64 21.28 5.80
N LYS A 38 -5.56 22.05 6.39
CA LYS A 38 -5.29 23.43 6.87
C LYS A 38 -4.17 23.48 7.91
N ARG A 39 -4.07 22.47 8.78
CA ARG A 39 -3.02 22.39 9.80
C ARG A 39 -1.63 22.14 9.24
N ARG A 40 -1.52 21.77 7.95
CA ARG A 40 -0.25 21.55 7.24
C ARG A 40 0.76 20.69 8.02
N GLY A 41 0.26 19.60 8.64
CA GLY A 41 1.12 18.65 9.33
C GLY A 41 2.09 17.93 8.38
N LYS A 42 3.06 17.19 8.95
CA LYS A 42 4.11 16.49 8.19
C LYS A 42 3.55 15.63 7.02
N GLY A 43 2.46 14.91 7.23
CA GLY A 43 1.83 14.08 6.19
C GLY A 43 1.30 14.91 5.02
N VAL A 44 0.62 16.04 5.31
CA VAL A 44 0.10 16.94 4.27
C VAL A 44 1.23 17.54 3.44
N LEU A 45 2.29 18.04 4.11
CA LEU A 45 3.46 18.60 3.42
C LEU A 45 4.17 17.54 2.57
N ARG A 46 4.18 16.29 3.03
CA ARG A 46 4.75 15.17 2.29
C ARG A 46 3.90 14.81 1.07
N LEU A 47 2.59 14.71 1.23
CA LEU A 47 1.66 14.51 0.11
C LEU A 47 1.85 15.59 -0.95
N GLU A 48 1.91 16.85 -0.55
CA GLU A 48 2.11 17.97 -1.48
C GLU A 48 3.45 17.89 -2.22
N ALA A 49 4.53 17.55 -1.51
CA ALA A 49 5.85 17.35 -2.12
C ALA A 49 5.88 16.16 -3.10
N ASN A 50 5.14 15.09 -2.78
CA ASN A 50 5.01 13.93 -3.66
C ASN A 50 4.18 14.28 -4.91
N LEU A 51 3.04 14.95 -4.74
CA LEU A 51 2.20 15.40 -5.84
C LEU A 51 2.91 16.40 -6.76
N ALA A 52 3.79 17.27 -6.24
CA ALA A 52 4.58 18.19 -7.05
C ALA A 52 5.48 17.46 -8.08
N ARG A 53 5.88 16.22 -7.80
CA ARG A 53 6.64 15.40 -8.76
C ARG A 53 5.75 14.73 -9.80
N VAL A 54 4.52 14.40 -9.42
CA VAL A 54 3.51 13.86 -10.35
C VAL A 54 3.05 14.92 -11.36
N VAL A 55 2.91 16.16 -10.91
CA VAL A 55 2.42 17.30 -11.73
C VAL A 55 3.41 18.46 -11.67
N PRO A 56 4.64 18.31 -12.23
CA PRO A 56 5.73 19.28 -12.05
C PRO A 56 5.41 20.68 -12.59
N ASP A 57 4.56 20.77 -13.61
CA ASP A 57 4.17 22.04 -14.24
C ASP A 57 2.95 22.71 -13.58
N ALA A 58 2.40 22.11 -12.52
CA ALA A 58 1.22 22.65 -11.84
C ALA A 58 1.58 23.92 -11.05
N PRO A 59 0.82 25.02 -11.20
CA PRO A 59 1.02 26.19 -10.37
C PRO A 59 0.71 25.88 -8.88
N PRO A 60 1.25 26.66 -7.92
CA PRO A 60 1.06 26.42 -6.51
C PRO A 60 -0.42 26.32 -6.07
N SER A 61 -1.31 27.08 -6.71
CA SER A 61 -2.76 26.98 -6.45
C SER A 61 -3.32 25.62 -6.81
N ARG A 62 -2.94 25.08 -7.98
CA ARG A 62 -3.38 23.76 -8.42
C ARG A 62 -2.81 22.64 -7.54
N LEU A 63 -1.56 22.75 -7.12
CA LEU A 63 -0.95 21.82 -6.19
C LEU A 63 -1.66 21.82 -4.82
N ALA A 64 -2.04 23.00 -4.33
CA ALA A 64 -2.82 23.12 -3.10
C ALA A 64 -4.21 22.50 -3.22
N GLU A 65 -4.89 22.68 -4.37
CA GLU A 65 -6.16 22.02 -4.66
C GLU A 65 -6.02 20.48 -4.69
N LEU A 66 -5.01 19.98 -5.39
CA LEU A 66 -4.72 18.54 -5.48
C LEU A 66 -4.40 17.94 -4.12
N SER A 67 -3.55 18.59 -3.32
CA SER A 67 -3.21 18.07 -2.00
C SER A 67 -4.42 18.07 -1.05
N ARG A 68 -5.32 19.05 -1.18
CA ARG A 68 -6.59 19.06 -0.44
C ARG A 68 -7.52 17.95 -0.91
N ALA A 69 -7.66 17.75 -2.21
CA ALA A 69 -8.42 16.65 -2.79
C ALA A 69 -7.85 15.30 -2.34
N GLY A 70 -6.52 15.15 -2.36
CA GLY A 70 -5.81 13.96 -1.87
C GLY A 70 -6.10 13.64 -0.41
N MET A 71 -6.12 14.65 0.47
CA MET A 71 -6.50 14.46 1.87
C MET A 71 -7.96 14.04 2.01
N ARG A 72 -8.87 14.54 1.16
CA ARG A 72 -10.28 14.11 1.14
C ARG A 72 -10.43 12.67 0.64
N SER A 73 -9.72 12.29 -0.41
CA SER A 73 -9.66 10.92 -0.92
C SER A 73 -9.11 9.96 0.14
N TYR A 74 -8.00 10.31 0.79
CA TYR A 74 -7.41 9.53 1.89
C TYR A 74 -8.39 9.31 3.04
N LEU A 75 -9.10 10.35 3.48
CA LEU A 75 -10.11 10.23 4.54
C LEU A 75 -11.37 9.47 4.07
N ARG A 76 -11.72 9.57 2.78
CA ARG A 76 -12.79 8.75 2.17
C ARG A 76 -12.44 7.27 2.29
N TYR A 77 -11.22 6.87 1.90
CA TYR A 77 -10.72 5.50 2.07
C TYR A 77 -10.95 5.00 3.50
N TRP A 78 -10.54 5.77 4.53
CA TRP A 78 -10.71 5.39 5.93
C TRP A 78 -12.17 5.25 6.34
N MET A 79 -13.00 6.24 5.99
CA MET A 79 -14.43 6.21 6.32
C MET A 79 -15.14 5.02 5.68
N GLU A 80 -14.80 4.68 4.45
CA GLU A 80 -15.35 3.52 3.75
C GLU A 80 -14.82 2.21 4.36
N SER A 81 -13.53 2.08 4.60
CA SER A 81 -12.92 0.89 5.20
C SER A 81 -13.53 0.56 6.58
N PHE A 82 -13.79 1.58 7.42
CA PHE A 82 -14.46 1.36 8.69
C PHE A 82 -15.90 0.88 8.53
N ARG A 83 -16.58 1.19 7.43
CA ARG A 83 -17.98 0.85 7.15
C ARG A 83 -18.13 -0.42 6.32
N LEU A 84 -17.12 -0.79 5.57
CA LEU A 84 -17.10 -1.90 4.62
C LEU A 84 -17.60 -3.24 5.20
N PRO A 85 -17.26 -3.64 6.45
CA PRO A 85 -17.81 -4.86 7.05
C PRO A 85 -19.35 -4.87 7.25
N ALA A 86 -19.98 -3.70 7.18
CA ALA A 86 -21.43 -3.58 7.28
C ALA A 86 -22.13 -3.46 5.92
N TRP A 87 -21.37 -3.43 4.82
CA TRP A 87 -21.93 -3.36 3.48
C TRP A 87 -22.43 -4.75 3.04
N SER A 88 -23.57 -4.75 2.35
CA SER A 88 -24.06 -5.98 1.73
C SER A 88 -23.17 -6.37 0.54
N PRO A 89 -23.10 -7.67 0.20
CA PRO A 89 -22.39 -8.14 -1.01
C PRO A 89 -22.81 -7.36 -2.26
N ARG A 90 -24.11 -7.11 -2.44
CA ARG A 90 -24.62 -6.31 -3.56
C ARG A 90 -24.04 -4.90 -3.58
N ARG A 91 -23.97 -4.23 -2.43
CA ARG A 91 -23.38 -2.89 -2.34
C ARG A 91 -21.91 -2.88 -2.69
N ILE A 92 -21.17 -3.91 -2.28
CA ILE A 92 -19.76 -4.06 -2.65
C ILE A 92 -19.64 -4.25 -4.18
N GLN A 93 -20.47 -5.12 -4.76
CA GLN A 93 -20.50 -5.39 -6.20
C GLN A 93 -20.85 -4.14 -7.02
N ASP A 94 -21.90 -3.42 -6.63
CA ASP A 94 -22.37 -2.22 -7.32
C ASP A 94 -21.44 -1.00 -7.08
N GLY A 95 -20.59 -1.05 -6.06
CA GLY A 95 -19.69 0.03 -5.63
C GLY A 95 -18.34 0.07 -6.30
N PHE A 96 -18.00 -0.89 -7.15
CA PHE A 96 -16.71 -0.96 -7.84
C PHE A 96 -16.85 -1.47 -9.28
N ASP A 97 -16.22 -0.77 -10.22
CA ASP A 97 -16.18 -1.13 -11.63
C ASP A 97 -14.73 -1.20 -12.13
N VAL A 98 -14.39 -2.27 -12.86
CA VAL A 98 -13.00 -2.59 -13.24
C VAL A 98 -12.86 -2.64 -14.74
N LYS A 99 -11.96 -1.82 -15.27
CA LYS A 99 -11.52 -1.87 -16.66
C LYS A 99 -10.50 -2.99 -16.85
N ASP A 100 -10.50 -3.59 -18.03
CA ASP A 100 -9.53 -4.60 -18.46
C ASP A 100 -9.43 -5.82 -17.53
N LEU A 101 -10.55 -6.16 -16.86
CA LEU A 101 -10.66 -7.29 -15.93
C LEU A 101 -10.26 -8.63 -16.57
N HIS A 102 -10.34 -8.74 -17.89
CA HIS A 102 -10.01 -9.96 -18.61
C HIS A 102 -8.57 -10.43 -18.32
N TYR A 103 -7.59 -9.54 -18.14
CA TYR A 103 -6.22 -9.95 -17.77
C TYR A 103 -6.18 -10.77 -16.46
N LEU A 104 -6.98 -10.39 -15.47
CA LEU A 104 -7.08 -11.15 -14.22
C LEU A 104 -7.80 -12.47 -14.42
N VAL A 105 -8.94 -12.46 -15.11
CA VAL A 105 -9.78 -13.64 -15.33
C VAL A 105 -9.03 -14.69 -16.15
N ASP A 106 -8.40 -14.28 -17.24
CA ASP A 106 -7.63 -15.16 -18.12
C ASP A 106 -6.40 -15.71 -17.38
N GLY A 107 -5.68 -14.87 -16.64
CA GLY A 107 -4.54 -15.30 -15.84
C GLY A 107 -4.90 -16.36 -14.77
N LEU A 108 -6.05 -16.20 -14.11
CA LEU A 108 -6.55 -17.21 -13.17
C LEU A 108 -6.97 -18.51 -13.89
N ALA A 109 -7.61 -18.38 -15.06
CA ALA A 109 -8.05 -19.54 -15.85
C ALA A 109 -6.89 -20.40 -16.36
N GLU A 110 -5.70 -19.83 -16.55
CA GLU A 110 -4.47 -20.56 -16.88
C GLU A 110 -3.97 -21.46 -15.73
N GLY A 111 -4.46 -21.28 -14.51
CA GLY A 111 -4.13 -22.13 -13.35
C GLY A 111 -2.72 -21.94 -12.78
N ARG A 112 -1.97 -20.92 -13.24
CA ARG A 112 -0.62 -20.58 -12.75
C ARG A 112 -0.62 -19.63 -11.57
N GLY A 113 -1.81 -19.23 -11.09
CA GLY A 113 -2.01 -18.17 -10.12
C GLY A 113 -1.76 -16.78 -10.73
N VAL A 114 -2.04 -15.73 -9.97
CA VAL A 114 -1.86 -14.33 -10.41
C VAL A 114 -1.28 -13.50 -9.27
N VAL A 115 -0.34 -12.61 -9.58
CA VAL A 115 0.15 -11.56 -8.68
C VAL A 115 -0.45 -10.24 -9.10
N LEU A 116 -1.27 -9.61 -8.24
CA LEU A 116 -1.69 -8.22 -8.41
C LEU A 116 -0.75 -7.32 -7.60
N ALA A 117 -0.20 -6.31 -8.23
CA ALA A 117 0.56 -5.24 -7.58
C ALA A 117 -0.23 -3.93 -7.64
N LEU A 118 -0.37 -3.24 -6.51
CA LEU A 118 -1.15 -2.01 -6.40
C LEU A 118 -0.34 -0.90 -5.74
N PRO A 119 -0.53 0.38 -6.12
CA PRO A 119 -0.06 1.50 -5.32
C PRO A 119 -1.04 1.77 -4.15
N HIS A 120 -0.64 2.59 -3.17
CA HIS A 120 -1.54 3.12 -2.14
C HIS A 120 -2.51 4.13 -2.77
N MET A 121 -3.50 3.65 -3.50
CA MET A 121 -4.39 4.47 -4.32
C MET A 121 -5.84 3.99 -4.21
N GLY A 122 -6.80 4.92 -4.17
CA GLY A 122 -8.22 4.61 -4.04
C GLY A 122 -8.56 3.80 -2.78
N ASN A 123 -9.45 2.83 -2.89
CA ASN A 123 -9.81 1.93 -1.79
C ASN A 123 -9.49 0.47 -2.12
N TYR A 124 -8.27 0.06 -1.87
CA TYR A 124 -7.81 -1.31 -2.14
C TYR A 124 -8.48 -2.37 -1.22
N ASP A 125 -9.02 -1.99 -0.05
CA ASP A 125 -9.81 -2.91 0.78
C ASP A 125 -11.19 -3.18 0.15
N LEU A 126 -11.84 -2.15 -0.45
CA LEU A 126 -13.08 -2.33 -1.22
C LEU A 126 -12.82 -3.18 -2.49
N ALA A 127 -11.73 -2.90 -3.22
CA ALA A 127 -11.34 -3.72 -4.37
C ALA A 127 -11.13 -5.18 -3.98
N GLY A 128 -10.46 -5.44 -2.85
CA GLY A 128 -10.26 -6.78 -2.31
C GLY A 128 -11.58 -7.46 -1.91
N ALA A 129 -12.47 -6.75 -1.21
CA ALA A 129 -13.80 -7.25 -0.86
C ALA A 129 -14.65 -7.55 -2.12
N TRP A 130 -14.49 -6.75 -3.17
CA TRP A 130 -15.15 -6.98 -4.46
C TRP A 130 -14.64 -8.26 -5.13
N VAL A 131 -13.33 -8.49 -5.15
CA VAL A 131 -12.74 -9.73 -5.69
C VAL A 131 -13.29 -10.95 -4.96
N THR A 132 -13.36 -10.92 -3.64
CA THR A 132 -13.86 -12.07 -2.85
C THR A 132 -15.37 -12.27 -2.99
N THR A 133 -16.17 -11.21 -3.14
CA THR A 133 -17.63 -11.30 -3.21
C THR A 133 -18.19 -11.43 -4.61
N HIS A 134 -17.57 -10.75 -5.61
CA HIS A 134 -18.06 -10.74 -6.98
C HIS A 134 -17.44 -11.87 -7.82
N LEU A 135 -16.10 -12.01 -7.78
CA LEU A 135 -15.43 -13.10 -8.48
C LEU A 135 -15.46 -14.41 -7.70
N GLY A 136 -15.74 -14.36 -6.39
CA GLY A 136 -15.69 -15.55 -5.52
C GLY A 136 -14.26 -16.10 -5.34
N VAL A 137 -13.23 -15.30 -5.61
CA VAL A 137 -11.82 -15.71 -5.56
C VAL A 137 -11.21 -15.23 -4.25
N PRO A 138 -10.87 -16.12 -3.31
CA PRO A 138 -10.08 -15.77 -2.14
C PRO A 138 -8.66 -15.41 -2.58
N PHE A 139 -8.01 -14.49 -1.85
CA PHE A 139 -6.64 -14.12 -2.14
C PHE A 139 -5.80 -13.95 -0.88
N THR A 140 -4.50 -14.05 -1.05
CA THR A 140 -3.53 -13.87 0.02
C THR A 140 -2.84 -12.52 -0.12
N THR A 141 -2.71 -11.78 0.98
CA THR A 141 -1.97 -10.52 1.07
C THR A 141 -1.00 -10.55 2.23
N VAL A 142 -0.15 -9.53 2.34
CA VAL A 142 0.73 -9.33 3.49
C VAL A 142 0.37 -8.03 4.19
N ALA A 143 0.51 -8.03 5.51
CA ALA A 143 0.37 -6.82 6.31
C ALA A 143 1.58 -6.63 7.21
N GLU A 144 2.01 -5.38 7.35
CA GLU A 144 3.04 -5.01 8.31
C GLU A 144 2.48 -5.08 9.73
N ARG A 145 3.29 -5.56 10.69
CA ARG A 145 2.91 -5.54 12.10
C ARG A 145 2.86 -4.12 12.63
N LEU A 146 1.66 -3.63 12.84
CA LEU A 146 1.41 -2.32 13.44
C LEU A 146 1.63 -2.36 14.95
N LYS A 147 1.96 -1.22 15.53
CA LYS A 147 1.97 -1.02 16.99
C LYS A 147 0.86 -0.06 17.38
N PRO A 148 0.06 -0.35 18.41
CA PRO A 148 0.07 -1.57 19.24
C PRO A 148 -0.41 -2.82 18.48
N GLU A 149 -0.01 -4.01 18.93
CA GLU A 149 -0.35 -5.29 18.28
C GLU A 149 -1.87 -5.51 18.20
N SER A 150 -2.63 -5.04 19.17
CA SER A 150 -4.11 -5.06 19.14
C SER A 150 -4.70 -4.33 17.92
N LEU A 151 -4.03 -3.31 17.41
CA LEU A 151 -4.45 -2.62 16.18
C LEU A 151 -4.18 -3.51 14.96
N TYR A 152 -3.02 -4.16 14.92
CA TYR A 152 -2.70 -5.14 13.87
C TYR A 152 -3.73 -6.27 13.85
N ASP A 153 -4.02 -6.89 15.01
CA ASP A 153 -4.99 -7.99 15.10
C ASP A 153 -6.39 -7.56 14.62
N ARG A 154 -6.81 -6.33 14.89
CA ARG A 154 -8.07 -5.78 14.39
C ARG A 154 -8.09 -5.67 12.87
N PHE A 155 -6.99 -5.21 12.26
CA PHE A 155 -6.90 -5.12 10.80
C PHE A 155 -6.84 -6.47 10.13
N VAL A 156 -6.13 -7.44 10.72
CA VAL A 156 -6.12 -8.82 10.23
C VAL A 156 -7.53 -9.39 10.29
N ALA A 157 -8.17 -9.36 11.45
CA ALA A 157 -9.55 -9.85 11.62
C ALA A 157 -10.56 -9.14 10.68
N TYR A 158 -10.36 -7.84 10.45
CA TYR A 158 -11.17 -7.07 9.51
C TYR A 158 -11.04 -7.61 8.08
N ARG A 159 -9.82 -7.81 7.58
CA ARG A 159 -9.57 -8.30 6.23
C ARG A 159 -9.95 -9.76 6.07
N GLU A 160 -9.69 -10.59 7.07
CA GLU A 160 -10.14 -12.00 7.10
C GLU A 160 -11.67 -12.08 7.04
N GLY A 161 -12.36 -11.19 7.76
CA GLY A 161 -13.83 -11.06 7.69
C GLY A 161 -14.36 -10.66 6.30
N LEU A 162 -13.51 -10.10 5.44
CA LEU A 162 -13.81 -9.80 4.03
C LEU A 162 -13.38 -10.92 3.06
N GLY A 163 -12.89 -12.05 3.58
CA GLY A 163 -12.48 -13.21 2.78
C GLY A 163 -11.03 -13.18 2.29
N MET A 164 -10.18 -12.32 2.85
CA MET A 164 -8.75 -12.23 2.53
C MET A 164 -7.92 -13.09 3.48
N GLU A 165 -6.89 -13.78 2.99
CA GLU A 165 -5.86 -14.38 3.85
C GLU A 165 -4.75 -13.36 4.09
N VAL A 166 -4.47 -13.01 5.34
CA VAL A 166 -3.47 -12.00 5.70
C VAL A 166 -2.26 -12.65 6.35
N LEU A 167 -1.10 -12.53 5.72
CA LEU A 167 0.17 -13.02 6.27
C LEU A 167 0.96 -11.85 6.90
N PRO A 168 1.67 -12.09 8.01
CA PRO A 168 2.56 -11.08 8.56
C PRO A 168 3.76 -10.88 7.62
N HIS A 169 4.10 -9.62 7.35
CA HIS A 169 5.26 -9.28 6.51
C HIS A 169 6.59 -9.74 7.14
N GLN A 170 6.69 -9.70 8.46
CA GLN A 170 7.90 -10.08 9.20
C GLN A 170 7.98 -11.59 9.45
N GLY A 171 9.20 -12.14 9.41
CA GLY A 171 9.44 -13.55 9.79
C GLY A 171 9.86 -14.50 8.66
N GLY A 172 10.13 -14.02 7.45
CA GLY A 172 10.75 -14.79 6.36
C GLY A 172 9.89 -15.90 5.73
N SER A 173 8.77 -16.31 6.37
CA SER A 173 7.90 -17.38 5.90
C SER A 173 6.85 -16.91 4.88
N ALA A 174 6.53 -15.61 4.83
CA ALA A 174 5.48 -15.07 3.98
C ALA A 174 5.76 -15.35 2.50
N PHE A 175 6.96 -15.05 2.00
CA PHE A 175 7.33 -15.24 0.60
C PHE A 175 7.13 -16.70 0.13
N GLY A 176 7.58 -17.68 0.93
CA GLY A 176 7.39 -19.10 0.62
C GLY A 176 5.91 -19.51 0.62
N THR A 177 5.10 -18.94 1.49
CA THR A 177 3.65 -19.18 1.53
C THR A 177 2.95 -18.57 0.32
N LEU A 178 3.27 -17.32 -0.04
CA LEU A 178 2.76 -16.66 -1.25
C LEU A 178 3.10 -17.46 -2.50
N ALA A 179 4.36 -17.91 -2.63
CA ALA A 179 4.77 -18.74 -3.76
C ALA A 179 4.02 -20.09 -3.84
N ARG A 180 3.69 -20.71 -2.70
CA ARG A 180 2.84 -21.92 -2.67
C ARG A 180 1.41 -21.62 -3.11
N ARG A 181 0.82 -20.50 -2.64
CA ARG A 181 -0.53 -20.09 -3.06
C ARG A 181 -0.60 -19.88 -4.58
N LEU A 182 0.38 -19.19 -5.15
CA LEU A 182 0.47 -18.99 -6.60
C LEU A 182 0.58 -20.32 -7.36
N ARG A 183 1.49 -21.23 -6.95
CA ARG A 183 1.62 -22.54 -7.60
C ARG A 183 0.37 -23.41 -7.51
N SER A 184 -0.51 -23.12 -6.55
CA SER A 184 -1.83 -23.76 -6.43
C SER A 184 -2.91 -23.07 -7.25
N GLY A 185 -2.56 -22.14 -8.16
CA GLY A 185 -3.51 -21.37 -8.95
C GLY A 185 -4.18 -20.21 -8.20
N GLY A 186 -3.67 -19.86 -7.01
CA GLY A 186 -4.27 -18.83 -6.16
C GLY A 186 -3.91 -17.39 -6.57
N LEU A 187 -4.61 -16.44 -5.99
CA LEU A 187 -4.41 -15.00 -6.19
C LEU A 187 -3.61 -14.40 -5.03
N VAL A 188 -2.63 -13.58 -5.35
CA VAL A 188 -1.83 -12.80 -4.39
C VAL A 188 -1.96 -11.32 -4.73
N CYS A 189 -2.34 -10.50 -3.75
CA CYS A 189 -2.48 -9.05 -3.90
C CYS A 189 -1.52 -8.31 -2.97
N LEU A 190 -0.67 -7.45 -3.53
CA LEU A 190 0.38 -6.76 -2.78
C LEU A 190 0.37 -5.26 -3.08
N VAL A 191 0.36 -4.44 -2.03
CA VAL A 191 0.64 -3.01 -2.19
C VAL A 191 2.16 -2.85 -2.35
N ALA A 192 2.59 -2.20 -3.44
CA ALA A 192 3.95 -2.33 -3.94
C ALA A 192 4.60 -1.04 -4.49
N ASP A 193 4.09 0.13 -4.12
CA ASP A 193 4.61 1.41 -4.63
C ASP A 193 5.74 2.01 -3.79
N ARG A 194 6.14 1.38 -2.67
CA ARG A 194 7.18 1.91 -1.79
C ARG A 194 7.87 0.82 -0.97
N ASP A 195 9.21 0.80 -1.01
CA ASP A 195 10.04 0.00 -0.10
C ASP A 195 11.36 0.72 0.19
N LEU A 196 11.56 1.19 1.41
CA LEU A 196 12.80 1.83 1.85
C LEU A 196 13.77 0.87 2.55
N SER A 197 13.49 -0.42 2.52
CA SER A 197 14.38 -1.45 3.07
C SER A 197 15.64 -1.65 2.19
N ALA A 198 16.60 -2.40 2.71
CA ALA A 198 17.79 -2.76 1.94
C ALA A 198 17.46 -3.65 0.72
N SER A 199 16.35 -4.40 0.77
CA SER A 199 15.88 -5.27 -0.31
C SER A 199 15.03 -4.56 -1.37
N GLY A 200 14.70 -3.29 -1.18
CA GLY A 200 13.96 -2.50 -2.17
C GLY A 200 14.74 -2.33 -3.46
N VAL A 201 14.07 -2.50 -4.59
CA VAL A 201 14.62 -2.31 -5.94
C VAL A 201 14.53 -0.85 -6.33
N GLU A 202 15.63 -0.29 -6.83
CA GLU A 202 15.61 1.07 -7.36
C GLU A 202 14.90 1.12 -8.71
N VAL A 203 14.02 2.10 -8.84
CA VAL A 203 13.26 2.39 -10.06
C VAL A 203 13.30 3.89 -10.35
N SER A 204 13.13 4.25 -11.61
CA SER A 204 12.80 5.62 -12.01
C SER A 204 11.29 5.81 -11.87
N PHE A 205 10.87 6.80 -11.09
CA PHE A 205 9.46 7.06 -10.83
C PHE A 205 9.21 8.57 -10.89
N PHE A 206 8.39 9.02 -11.82
CA PHE A 206 8.23 10.45 -12.13
C PHE A 206 9.56 11.20 -12.32
N GLY A 207 10.53 10.57 -13.01
CA GLY A 207 11.82 11.15 -13.31
C GLY A 207 12.84 11.18 -12.18
N GLU A 208 12.50 10.71 -10.97
CA GLU A 208 13.41 10.62 -9.83
C GLU A 208 13.59 9.16 -9.37
N ARG A 209 14.67 8.91 -8.62
CA ARG A 209 14.97 7.56 -8.09
C ARG A 209 14.12 7.28 -6.86
N ALA A 210 13.39 6.17 -6.90
CA ALA A 210 12.59 5.63 -5.79
C ALA A 210 12.94 4.17 -5.55
N LYS A 211 12.42 3.58 -4.46
CA LYS A 211 12.53 2.14 -4.22
C LYS A 211 11.17 1.51 -4.09
N MET A 212 10.98 0.38 -4.78
CA MET A 212 9.78 -0.45 -4.72
C MET A 212 10.09 -1.87 -4.26
N PRO A 213 9.12 -2.61 -3.71
CA PRO A 213 9.34 -3.98 -3.26
C PRO A 213 9.73 -4.91 -4.42
N ALA A 214 10.78 -5.69 -4.22
CA ALA A 214 11.14 -6.78 -5.15
C ALA A 214 10.12 -7.92 -5.17
N GLY A 215 9.30 -8.04 -4.12
CA GLY A 215 8.41 -9.17 -3.86
C GLY A 215 7.52 -9.56 -5.02
N PRO A 216 6.71 -8.67 -5.61
CA PRO A 216 5.82 -8.99 -6.72
C PRO A 216 6.55 -9.60 -7.92
N ALA A 217 7.60 -8.93 -8.40
CA ALA A 217 8.42 -9.40 -9.52
C ALA A 217 9.14 -10.73 -9.20
N ALA A 218 9.68 -10.86 -7.99
CA ALA A 218 10.34 -12.09 -7.56
C ALA A 218 9.38 -13.28 -7.47
N LEU A 219 8.14 -13.08 -7.01
CA LEU A 219 7.10 -14.11 -6.99
C LEU A 219 6.71 -14.52 -8.40
N ALA A 220 6.41 -13.57 -9.28
CA ALA A 220 6.07 -13.82 -10.68
C ALA A 220 7.18 -14.61 -11.39
N LEU A 221 8.44 -14.14 -11.28
CA LEU A 221 9.60 -14.80 -11.88
C LEU A 221 9.81 -16.22 -11.36
N GLN A 222 9.58 -16.46 -10.06
CA GLN A 222 9.80 -17.77 -9.44
C GLN A 222 8.69 -18.77 -9.69
N THR A 223 7.45 -18.31 -9.87
CA THR A 223 6.27 -19.19 -9.99
C THR A 223 5.75 -19.32 -11.40
N GLY A 224 6.11 -18.38 -12.29
CA GLY A 224 5.53 -18.27 -13.63
C GLY A 224 4.12 -17.66 -13.63
N ALA A 225 3.64 -17.15 -12.49
CA ALA A 225 2.38 -16.44 -12.41
C ALA A 225 2.52 -15.05 -13.08
N PRO A 226 1.53 -14.60 -13.87
CA PRO A 226 1.54 -13.24 -14.41
C PRO A 226 1.51 -12.21 -13.28
N LEU A 227 2.29 -11.12 -13.45
CA LEU A 227 2.29 -9.95 -12.60
C LEU A 227 1.45 -8.86 -13.29
N LEU A 228 0.35 -8.47 -12.65
CA LEU A 228 -0.59 -7.49 -13.17
C LEU A 228 -0.57 -6.25 -12.27
N PRO A 229 -0.10 -5.09 -12.74
CA PRO A 229 -0.30 -3.85 -12.03
C PRO A 229 -1.79 -3.47 -12.03
N VAL A 230 -2.27 -2.88 -10.92
CA VAL A 230 -3.65 -2.40 -10.79
C VAL A 230 -3.64 -1.00 -10.22
N THR A 231 -4.41 -0.10 -10.82
CA THR A 231 -4.61 1.26 -10.32
C THR A 231 -6.07 1.50 -9.99
N LEU A 232 -6.34 2.29 -8.95
CA LEU A 232 -7.67 2.48 -8.36
C LEU A 232 -7.93 3.97 -8.18
N TRP A 233 -9.13 4.44 -8.51
CA TRP A 233 -9.48 5.85 -8.33
C TRP A 233 -10.96 6.03 -8.05
N TYR A 234 -11.31 7.19 -7.54
CA TYR A 234 -12.69 7.62 -7.42
C TYR A 234 -13.03 8.56 -8.58
N ASP A 235 -14.19 8.38 -9.17
CA ASP A 235 -14.74 9.38 -10.07
C ASP A 235 -15.80 10.25 -9.35
N GLU A 236 -16.52 11.08 -10.09
CA GLU A 236 -17.58 11.92 -9.55
C GLU A 236 -18.78 11.12 -9.01
N SER A 237 -18.86 9.84 -9.40
CA SER A 237 -19.90 8.92 -8.94
C SER A 237 -19.54 8.31 -7.57
N PRO A 238 -20.49 7.71 -6.86
CA PRO A 238 -20.18 6.94 -5.65
C PRO A 238 -19.40 5.64 -5.95
N VAL A 239 -19.31 5.24 -7.23
CA VAL A 239 -18.64 4.01 -7.68
C VAL A 239 -17.13 4.26 -7.77
N MET A 240 -16.33 3.44 -7.12
CA MET A 240 -14.89 3.41 -7.30
C MET A 240 -14.54 2.75 -8.63
N ARG A 241 -13.47 3.17 -9.26
CA ARG A 241 -12.96 2.61 -10.52
C ARG A 241 -11.63 1.91 -10.29
N GLY A 242 -11.38 0.90 -11.11
CA GLY A 242 -10.10 0.23 -11.19
C GLY A 242 -9.71 -0.08 -12.63
N ARG A 243 -8.41 -0.26 -12.85
CA ARG A 243 -7.86 -0.78 -14.11
C ARG A 243 -6.86 -1.87 -13.79
N VAL A 244 -7.02 -3.03 -14.42
CA VAL A 244 -5.99 -4.05 -14.48
C VAL A 244 -5.13 -3.77 -15.70
N HIS A 245 -3.85 -3.45 -15.50
CA HIS A 245 -2.93 -3.22 -16.60
C HIS A 245 -2.48 -4.54 -17.24
N PRO A 246 -1.94 -4.50 -18.47
CA PRO A 246 -1.37 -5.69 -19.11
C PRO A 246 -0.34 -6.39 -18.21
N PRO A 247 -0.14 -7.71 -18.39
CA PRO A 247 0.89 -8.44 -17.67
C PRO A 247 2.27 -7.83 -17.90
N VAL A 248 3.03 -7.64 -16.83
CA VAL A 248 4.44 -7.23 -16.87
C VAL A 248 5.25 -8.30 -17.61
N GLU A 249 6.04 -7.88 -18.58
CA GLU A 249 6.86 -8.78 -19.37
C GLU A 249 7.99 -9.39 -18.52
N VAL A 250 8.22 -10.69 -18.67
CA VAL A 250 9.34 -11.38 -18.02
C VAL A 250 10.54 -11.36 -18.97
N PRO A 251 11.62 -10.62 -18.66
CA PRO A 251 12.79 -10.55 -19.54
C PRO A 251 13.37 -11.94 -19.83
N ALA A 252 13.71 -12.21 -21.10
CA ALA A 252 14.35 -13.46 -21.50
C ALA A 252 15.79 -13.55 -20.99
N ASP A 253 16.51 -12.43 -21.05
CA ASP A 253 17.93 -12.32 -20.73
C ASP A 253 18.18 -11.69 -19.36
N GLY A 254 19.42 -11.84 -18.87
CA GLY A 254 19.85 -11.28 -17.61
C GLY A 254 19.79 -12.24 -16.43
N ASN A 255 20.54 -11.92 -15.39
CA ASN A 255 20.48 -12.67 -14.14
C ASN A 255 19.18 -12.37 -13.37
N ARG A 256 18.92 -13.12 -12.29
CA ARG A 256 17.67 -12.99 -11.52
C ARG A 256 17.41 -11.57 -11.01
N ALA A 257 18.45 -10.88 -10.54
CA ALA A 257 18.32 -9.54 -9.98
C ALA A 257 17.99 -8.50 -11.08
N GLU A 258 18.66 -8.60 -12.24
CA GLU A 258 18.42 -7.75 -13.39
C GLU A 258 16.99 -7.92 -13.91
N ARG A 259 16.52 -9.15 -14.05
CA ARG A 259 15.14 -9.44 -14.48
C ARG A 259 14.10 -8.88 -13.50
N ILE A 260 14.33 -9.02 -12.18
CA ILE A 260 13.46 -8.43 -11.16
C ILE A 260 13.45 -6.89 -11.27
N ALA A 261 14.60 -6.27 -11.52
CA ALA A 261 14.70 -4.82 -11.65
C ALA A 261 13.92 -4.30 -12.86
N VAL A 262 14.00 -4.97 -14.00
CA VAL A 262 13.22 -4.62 -15.20
C VAL A 262 11.72 -4.76 -14.93
N MET A 263 11.28 -5.87 -14.36
CA MET A 263 9.86 -6.09 -14.02
C MET A 263 9.34 -5.09 -12.97
N ALA A 264 10.18 -4.71 -12.00
CA ALA A 264 9.83 -3.68 -11.02
C ALA A 264 9.70 -2.30 -11.68
N GLN A 265 10.56 -1.98 -12.65
CA GLN A 265 10.47 -0.73 -13.41
C GLN A 265 9.17 -0.68 -14.23
N GLU A 266 8.83 -1.73 -14.96
CA GLU A 266 7.59 -1.79 -15.75
C GLU A 266 6.35 -1.68 -14.86
N THR A 267 6.38 -2.29 -13.66
CA THR A 267 5.34 -2.12 -12.64
C THR A 267 5.25 -0.64 -12.19
N ALA A 268 6.39 0.01 -11.96
CA ALA A 268 6.46 1.42 -11.59
C ALA A 268 5.90 2.32 -12.69
N ASP A 269 6.20 2.03 -13.95
CA ASP A 269 5.70 2.78 -15.11
C ASP A 269 4.17 2.69 -15.23
N ALA A 270 3.60 1.49 -15.02
CA ALA A 270 2.15 1.31 -14.98
C ALA A 270 1.49 2.08 -13.82
N PHE A 271 2.12 2.07 -12.63
CA PHE A 271 1.65 2.89 -11.51
C PHE A 271 1.74 4.38 -11.81
N ALA A 272 2.86 4.84 -12.38
CA ALA A 272 3.04 6.24 -12.74
C ALA A 272 1.96 6.72 -13.72
N ALA A 273 1.64 5.91 -14.73
CA ALA A 273 0.58 6.23 -15.69
C ALA A 273 -0.78 6.42 -15.00
N GLY A 274 -1.20 5.47 -14.15
CA GLY A 274 -2.49 5.57 -13.46
C GLY A 274 -2.54 6.67 -12.40
N ILE A 275 -1.43 6.91 -11.68
CA ILE A 275 -1.33 8.00 -10.71
C ILE A 275 -1.36 9.37 -11.41
N ALA A 276 -0.73 9.51 -12.58
CA ALA A 276 -0.78 10.76 -13.34
C ALA A 276 -2.19 11.08 -13.83
N GLU A 277 -3.01 10.07 -14.13
CA GLU A 277 -4.43 10.26 -14.52
C GLU A 277 -5.29 10.74 -13.33
N HIS A 278 -4.99 10.27 -12.10
CA HIS A 278 -5.78 10.51 -10.88
C HIS A 278 -4.88 10.78 -9.66
N PRO A 279 -4.09 11.86 -9.68
CA PRO A 279 -3.08 12.12 -8.65
C PRO A 279 -3.67 12.34 -7.24
N GLU A 280 -4.89 12.86 -7.14
CA GLU A 280 -5.61 13.06 -5.88
C GLU A 280 -5.97 11.76 -5.17
N ASP A 281 -5.97 10.63 -5.86
CA ASP A 281 -6.30 9.34 -5.27
C ASP A 281 -5.08 8.52 -4.85
N TRP A 282 -3.88 9.06 -5.06
CA TRP A 282 -2.65 8.45 -4.56
C TRP A 282 -2.32 8.93 -3.15
N HIS A 283 -2.46 8.04 -2.17
CA HIS A 283 -2.39 8.34 -0.74
C HIS A 283 -0.96 8.25 -0.19
N MET A 284 0.02 8.85 -0.86
CA MET A 284 1.41 8.80 -0.43
C MET A 284 1.77 9.98 0.47
N LEU A 285 1.48 9.84 1.78
CA LEU A 285 1.78 10.81 2.82
C LEU A 285 3.19 10.63 3.43
N GLN A 286 4.04 9.82 2.80
CA GLN A 286 5.34 9.42 3.32
C GLN A 286 6.46 9.70 2.32
N ARG A 287 7.70 9.62 2.80
CA ARG A 287 8.88 9.71 1.92
C ARG A 287 8.92 8.50 0.98
N LEU A 288 9.22 8.74 -0.27
CA LEU A 288 9.30 7.73 -1.31
C LEU A 288 10.63 7.82 -2.07
N TRP A 289 11.03 9.03 -2.49
CA TRP A 289 12.23 9.24 -3.30
C TRP A 289 13.51 9.23 -2.47
N LEU A 290 14.57 8.68 -3.04
CA LEU A 290 15.88 8.60 -2.38
C LEU A 290 16.44 9.97 -2.04
N ALA A 291 16.24 10.96 -2.91
CA ALA A 291 16.63 12.35 -2.67
C ALA A 291 16.05 12.95 -1.36
N ASP A 292 14.89 12.48 -0.94
CA ASP A 292 14.27 12.92 0.32
C ASP A 292 14.89 12.26 1.57
N LEU A 293 15.68 11.19 1.38
CA LEU A 293 16.32 10.44 2.46
C LEU A 293 17.75 10.96 2.75
N ASP A 294 18.46 11.40 1.71
CA ASP A 294 19.88 11.78 1.77
C ASP A 294 20.13 13.23 2.27
N GLY A 295 19.16 13.86 2.93
CA GLY A 295 19.37 15.17 3.57
C GLY A 295 18.93 16.39 2.77
N GLY A 296 18.02 16.24 1.81
CA GLY A 296 17.39 17.35 1.09
C GLY A 296 16.62 18.31 2.01
N PRO A 297 16.27 19.54 1.57
CA PRO A 297 15.56 20.54 2.37
C PRO A 297 14.20 19.98 2.84
N GLY A 298 14.16 19.51 4.06
CA GLY A 298 13.06 18.78 4.71
C GLY A 298 13.52 17.57 5.54
N ALA A 299 14.80 17.27 5.57
CA ALA A 299 15.43 16.13 6.26
C ALA A 299 15.57 16.31 7.79
N SER A 300 14.76 17.12 8.46
CA SER A 300 14.75 17.23 9.92
C SER A 300 13.83 16.17 10.55
N GLY A 301 14.20 14.91 10.45
CA GLY A 301 13.61 13.80 11.19
C GLY A 301 14.68 12.75 11.38
N LYS A 302 15.06 12.45 12.64
CA LYS A 302 15.97 11.34 12.99
C LYS A 302 15.40 10.02 12.48
N PRO A 303 16.26 9.02 12.07
CA PRO A 303 15.80 7.65 11.87
C PRO A 303 15.21 7.16 13.19
N GLY A 304 13.91 6.98 13.26
CA GLY A 304 13.21 6.58 14.49
C GLY A 304 11.89 7.30 14.75
N ASP A 305 11.47 8.23 13.90
CA ASP A 305 10.11 8.80 14.00
C ASP A 305 9.10 7.67 13.74
N SER A 306 8.46 7.25 14.83
CA SER A 306 7.37 6.27 14.84
C SER A 306 6.33 6.60 13.77
N PRO A 307 5.69 5.58 13.17
CA PRO A 307 4.65 5.79 12.18
C PRO A 307 3.56 6.68 12.77
N ASP A 308 3.16 7.68 12.00
CA ASP A 308 1.95 8.43 12.26
C ASP A 308 0.81 7.41 12.46
N PRO A 309 0.00 7.47 13.54
CA PRO A 309 -1.01 6.46 13.86
C PRO A 309 -2.18 6.42 12.86
N GLY A 310 -1.96 6.80 11.62
CA GLY A 310 -2.97 7.01 10.59
C GLY A 310 -3.05 6.00 9.46
N GLY A 311 -2.28 4.90 9.41
CA GLY A 311 -2.39 4.02 8.26
C GLY A 311 -1.97 2.57 8.50
N PRO A 312 -2.84 1.56 8.23
CA PRO A 312 -2.38 0.19 8.06
C PRO A 312 -1.73 0.07 6.69
N GLY A 313 -0.45 -0.18 6.67
CA GLY A 313 0.29 -0.42 5.42
C GLY A 313 1.54 0.41 5.27
N ASN A 314 2.12 0.89 6.37
CA ASN A 314 3.38 1.58 6.32
C ASN A 314 4.54 0.60 6.46
N SER A 315 5.26 0.34 5.37
CA SER A 315 6.51 -0.39 5.36
C SER A 315 7.63 0.40 6.01
N GLY A 316 7.78 0.31 7.33
CA GLY A 316 9.02 0.63 8.01
C GLY A 316 9.96 -0.57 7.87
N GLY A 317 11.13 -0.42 7.24
CA GLY A 317 12.14 -1.48 7.15
C GLY A 317 12.57 -1.99 8.53
N PRO A 318 13.08 -3.23 8.64
CA PRO A 318 13.54 -3.79 9.90
C PRO A 318 14.71 -2.98 10.43
N GLY A 319 14.60 -2.49 11.66
CA GLY A 319 15.75 -1.94 12.39
C GLY A 319 16.85 -3.00 12.51
N ASP A 320 18.05 -2.58 12.19
CA ASP A 320 19.29 -3.35 12.27
C ASP A 320 19.39 -4.06 13.64
N PRO A 321 19.52 -5.40 13.71
CA PRO A 321 19.82 -6.07 14.95
C PRO A 321 21.25 -5.75 15.35
N GLY A 322 21.42 -4.99 16.44
CA GLY A 322 22.73 -4.60 16.97
C GLY A 322 23.70 -5.76 17.01
N SER A 323 24.90 -5.52 16.50
CA SER A 323 26.03 -6.43 16.55
C SER A 323 26.27 -6.94 17.98
N PRO A 324 26.47 -8.25 18.16
CA PRO A 324 26.85 -8.78 19.48
C PRO A 324 28.26 -8.32 19.83
N GLY A 325 28.39 -7.68 21.00
CA GLY A 325 29.67 -7.26 21.54
C GLY A 325 30.66 -8.43 21.65
N SER A 326 31.85 -8.22 21.17
CA SER A 326 32.97 -9.15 21.31
C SER A 326 33.26 -9.47 22.78
N PRO A 327 33.44 -10.73 23.16
CA PRO A 327 33.82 -11.08 24.50
C PRO A 327 35.28 -10.70 24.76
N GLY A 328 35.51 -10.00 25.88
CA GLY A 328 36.82 -9.60 26.34
C GLY A 328 37.74 -10.82 26.58
N ARG A 329 38.98 -10.71 26.13
CA ARG A 329 40.08 -11.67 26.43
C ARG A 329 40.41 -11.62 27.93
N PRO A 330 40.53 -12.73 28.59
CA PRO A 330 41.13 -12.75 29.94
C PRO A 330 42.64 -12.56 29.88
N GLY A 331 43.16 -11.73 30.79
CA GLY A 331 44.56 -11.45 30.96
C GLY A 331 45.35 -12.69 31.37
N MET A 332 46.51 -12.89 30.72
CA MET A 332 47.54 -13.83 31.19
C MET A 332 48.45 -13.08 32.13
N GLU A 333 48.46 -13.48 33.40
CA GLU A 333 49.58 -13.28 34.33
C GLU A 333 50.72 -14.20 33.93
N LYS A 334 51.96 -13.69 33.98
CA LYS A 334 53.22 -14.46 33.92
C LYS A 334 53.82 -14.51 35.33
N PRO A 335 54.51 -15.60 35.62
CA PRO A 335 55.42 -15.64 36.77
C PRO A 335 56.71 -14.90 36.53
#